data_d45f4ee4008e561e0d68bc10b9361d6c
#
_entry.id   d45f4ee4008e561e0d68bc10b9361d6c
#
_cell.length_a   1.000
_cell.length_b   1.000
_cell.length_c   1.000
_cell.angle_alpha   90.00
_cell.angle_beta   90.00
_cell.angle_gamma   90.00
#
_symmetry.space_group_name_H-M   'P 1'
#
loop_
_entity.id
_entity.type
_entity.pdbx_description
1 polymer ?
#
loop_
_entity_poly.entity_id
_entity_poly.type
_entity_poly.pdbx_seq_one_letter_code
_entity_poly.pdbx_strand_id
1 'polypeptide(L)' 'DRELIWHRDEDTRRVTVLGGVDWKLQLDNELPKTLIVGHRYAIPKLKYHRVIKGEGNLIIKIENI' A
#
# COMPACT_ATOMS: atom_id res chain seq x y z
N ASP A 1 -6.88 5.97 -10.81
CA ASP A 1 -5.68 5.16 -10.64
C ASP A 1 -6.02 3.80 -10.04
N ARG A 2 -5.44 2.76 -10.60
CA ARG A 2 -5.72 1.39 -10.19
C ARG A 2 -5.45 1.13 -8.71
N GLU A 3 -4.41 1.73 -8.16
CA GLU A 3 -4.03 1.51 -6.76
C GLU A 3 -5.05 2.07 -5.77
N LEU A 4 -5.90 3.02 -6.20
CA LEU A 4 -6.89 3.63 -5.33
C LEU A 4 -8.20 2.85 -5.25
N ILE A 5 -8.35 1.81 -6.05
CA ILE A 5 -9.53 0.94 -6.00
C ILE A 5 -9.16 -0.41 -5.40
N TRP A 6 -10.15 -1.11 -4.86
CA TRP A 6 -9.94 -2.44 -4.33
C TRP A 6 -9.44 -3.38 -5.43
N HIS A 7 -8.30 -4.01 -5.19
CA HIS A 7 -7.71 -4.98 -6.10
C HIS A 7 -6.88 -5.99 -5.34
N ARG A 8 -6.42 -7.01 -6.03
CA ARG A 8 -5.52 -8.02 -5.45
C ARG A 8 -4.43 -8.36 -6.46
N ASP A 9 -3.30 -8.82 -5.94
CA ASP A 9 -2.15 -9.21 -6.75
C ASP A 9 -1.88 -10.69 -6.58
N GLU A 10 -1.24 -11.28 -7.59
CA GLU A 10 -0.95 -12.72 -7.57
C GLU A 10 0.29 -13.07 -6.74
N ASP A 11 1.11 -12.09 -6.42
CA ASP A 11 2.33 -12.27 -5.63
C ASP A 11 2.25 -11.54 -4.31
N THR A 12 2.88 -12.11 -3.28
CA THR A 12 3.08 -11.37 -2.04
C THR A 12 4.09 -10.26 -2.30
N ARG A 13 3.78 -9.06 -1.84
CA ARG A 13 4.60 -7.87 -2.07
C ARG A 13 5.03 -7.26 -0.76
N ARG A 14 6.24 -6.70 -0.78
CA ARG A 14 6.72 -5.85 0.29
C ARG A 14 6.86 -4.44 -0.25
N VAL A 15 6.19 -3.50 0.41
CA VAL A 15 6.19 -2.10 0.03
C VAL A 15 7.03 -1.33 1.03
N THR A 16 8.04 -0.62 0.55
CA THR A 16 8.84 0.29 1.36
C THR A 16 8.41 1.72 1.01
N VAL A 17 8.04 2.50 2.01
CA VAL A 17 7.58 3.87 1.80
C VAL A 17 8.78 4.81 1.78
N LEU A 18 8.97 5.49 0.66
CA LEU A 18 10.08 6.42 0.45
C LEU A 18 9.65 7.89 0.56
N GLY A 19 8.40 8.19 0.29
CA GLY A 19 7.87 9.55 0.39
C GLY A 19 6.36 9.55 0.31
N GLY A 20 5.74 10.60 0.86
CA GLY A 20 4.30 10.77 0.87
C GLY A 20 3.81 11.25 2.22
N VAL A 21 2.68 11.98 2.21
CA VAL A 21 2.04 12.53 3.42
C VAL A 21 0.63 12.03 3.49
N ASP A 22 0.27 11.43 4.61
CA ASP A 22 -1.10 10.95 4.91
C ASP A 22 -1.69 9.94 3.91
N TRP A 23 -0.85 9.29 3.13
CA TRP A 23 -1.29 8.16 2.32
C TRP A 23 -1.54 6.95 3.22
N LYS A 24 -2.58 6.18 2.92
CA LYS A 24 -2.96 5.03 3.73
C LYS A 24 -3.06 3.78 2.86
N LEU A 25 -2.79 2.65 3.49
CA LEU A 25 -3.02 1.32 2.91
C LEU A 25 -4.12 0.65 3.71
N GLN A 26 -5.11 0.11 3.02
CA GLN A 26 -6.16 -0.66 3.67
C GLN A 26 -6.25 -2.04 3.05
N LEU A 27 -6.05 -3.06 3.88
CA LEU A 27 -6.30 -4.45 3.51
C LEU A 27 -7.74 -4.81 3.81
N ASP A 28 -8.26 -5.81 3.10
CA ASP A 28 -9.62 -6.29 3.31
C ASP A 28 -9.84 -6.71 4.77
N ASN A 29 -10.97 -6.31 5.32
CA ASN A 29 -11.34 -6.56 6.73
C ASN A 29 -10.43 -5.91 7.76
N GLU A 30 -9.65 -4.90 7.38
CA GLU A 30 -8.79 -4.17 8.30
C GLU A 30 -9.04 -2.67 8.21
N LEU A 31 -8.66 -1.96 9.26
CA LEU A 31 -8.68 -0.51 9.23
C LEU A 31 -7.52 0.03 8.40
N PRO A 32 -7.70 1.20 7.76
CA PRO A 32 -6.61 1.83 7.04
C PRO A 32 -5.41 2.11 7.96
N LYS A 33 -4.21 1.91 7.42
CA LYS A 33 -2.96 2.22 8.10
C LYS A 33 -2.26 3.37 7.38
N THR A 34 -1.78 4.35 8.12
CA THR A 34 -0.97 5.42 7.53
C THR A 34 0.37 4.84 7.08
N LEU A 35 0.75 5.15 5.84
CA LEU A 35 2.04 4.75 5.29
C LEU A 35 3.11 5.71 5.77
N ILE A 36 3.98 5.22 6.63
CA ILE A 36 5.03 6.02 7.27
C ILE A 36 6.33 5.85 6.51
N VAL A 37 6.96 6.97 6.15
CA VAL A 37 8.23 6.97 5.42
C VAL A 37 9.28 6.17 6.22
N GLY A 38 9.98 5.30 5.51
CA GLY A 38 11.00 4.42 6.10
C GLY A 38 10.46 3.08 6.58
N HIS A 39 9.14 2.94 6.67
CA HIS A 39 8.52 1.68 7.10
C HIS A 39 8.23 0.77 5.90
N ARG A 40 8.11 -0.51 6.20
CA ARG A 40 7.78 -1.54 5.21
C ARG A 40 6.47 -2.21 5.57
N TYR A 41 5.70 -2.56 4.54
CA TYR A 41 4.39 -3.18 4.70
C TYR A 41 4.30 -4.40 3.79
N ALA A 42 3.78 -5.51 4.31
CA ALA A 42 3.57 -6.70 3.51
C ALA A 42 2.12 -6.75 3.03
N ILE A 43 1.94 -7.06 1.75
CA ILE A 43 0.63 -7.27 1.16
C ILE A 43 0.59 -8.72 0.69
N PRO A 44 -0.13 -9.59 1.41
CA PRO A 44 -0.22 -11.01 1.04
C PRO A 44 -0.84 -11.19 -0.34
N LYS A 45 -0.36 -12.18 -1.08
CA LYS A 45 -0.95 -12.52 -2.37
C LYS A 45 -2.45 -12.77 -2.24
N LEU A 46 -3.19 -12.35 -3.25
CA LEU A 46 -4.64 -12.53 -3.37
C LEU A 46 -5.46 -11.84 -2.28
N LYS A 47 -4.84 -11.03 -1.43
CA LYS A 47 -5.53 -10.23 -0.42
C LYS A 47 -5.99 -8.93 -1.07
N TYR A 48 -7.30 -8.68 -1.05
CA TYR A 48 -7.82 -7.41 -1.55
C TYR A 48 -7.32 -6.25 -0.72
N HIS A 49 -6.94 -5.18 -1.39
CA HIS A 49 -6.40 -3.99 -0.73
C HIS A 49 -6.60 -2.77 -1.63
N ARG A 50 -6.42 -1.61 -1.04
CA ARG A 50 -6.42 -0.33 -1.77
C ARG A 50 -5.50 0.65 -1.07
N VAL A 51 -5.06 1.66 -1.84
CA VAL A 51 -4.36 2.82 -1.29
C VAL A 51 -5.37 3.97 -1.19
N ILE A 52 -5.34 4.68 -0.08
CA ILE A 52 -6.17 5.86 0.12
C ILE A 52 -5.29 7.07 -0.07
N LYS A 53 -5.69 7.94 -0.99
CA LYS A 53 -4.90 9.09 -1.38
C LYS A 53 -4.68 10.06 -0.21
N GLY A 54 -3.41 10.45 -0.04
CA GLY A 54 -3.02 11.52 0.87
C GLY A 54 -2.70 12.80 0.11
N GLU A 55 -1.68 13.50 0.57
CA GLU A 55 -1.24 14.77 -0.03
C GLU A 55 0.03 14.55 -0.86
N GLY A 56 0.08 15.23 -2.02
CA GLY A 56 1.22 15.14 -2.92
C GLY A 56 1.38 13.76 -3.53
N ASN A 57 2.59 13.40 -3.88
CA ASN A 57 2.90 12.12 -4.50
C ASN A 57 3.32 11.07 -3.47
N LEU A 58 2.90 9.86 -3.70
CA LEU A 58 3.39 8.71 -2.93
C LEU A 58 4.54 8.07 -3.70
N ILE A 59 5.66 7.88 -3.02
CA ILE A 59 6.85 7.23 -3.60
C ILE A 59 7.10 5.97 -2.81
N ILE A 60 7.05 4.83 -3.50
CA ILE A 60 7.23 3.53 -2.87
C ILE A 60 8.16 2.66 -3.70
N LYS A 61 8.79 1.71 -3.02
CA LYS A 61 9.54 0.61 -3.65
C LYS A 61 8.75 -0.66 -3.43
N ILE A 62 8.47 -1.39 -4.49
CA ILE A 62 7.71 -2.65 -4.42
C ILE A 62 8.65 -3.81 -4.75
N GLU A 63 8.62 -4.83 -3.89
CA GLU A 63 9.39 -6.06 -4.10
C GLU A 63 8.43 -7.25 -4.01
N ASN A 64 8.57 -8.19 -4.94
CA ASN A 64 7.87 -9.46 -4.85
C ASN A 64 8.69 -10.39 -3.96
N ILE A 65 8.02 -11.01 -2.99
CA ILE A 65 8.67 -11.88 -2.03
C ILE A 65 7.96 -13.23 -1.91
#